data_60b3a973b439fa7d997e1b07f8d23211
#
_entry.id   60b3a973b439fa7d997e1b07f8d23211
#
_cell.length_a   1.000
_cell.length_b   1.000
_cell.length_c   1.000
_cell.angle_alpha   90.00
_cell.angle_beta   90.00
_cell.angle_gamma   90.00
#
_symmetry.space_group_name_H-M   'P 1'
#
loop_
_entity.id
_entity.type
_entity.pdbx_description
1 polymer ?
#
loop_
_entity_poly.entity_id
_entity_poly.type
_entity_poly.pdbx_seq_one_letter_code
_entity_poly.pdbx_strand_id
1 'polypeptide(L)'
;MAFLHSIFALPNKCSAILAVKLSPEHAHCSKSHFTIALQQDIDISKKGKARDELQIRHAKTLEEVKRELLGKAVQKSESTISLKQLFRTDTEIISSMYLKEIFALSKWWKELGLGNDLTFARDEPIKWYMWSMACLPDPRFSEARIEITKPLSLAYIIDDMFDFCANIDELTLFTEAVKRWDIAAVEQLPEYMKGCFRALYGITNEFAFKVQLKHGWNPITTLVKLWVMLINAFLEEAKWFRSGHVPKTEEYLKNGIVSTGVHMILVHAFFFIGEGITEETVAVMEGLPTLISTTATILRLCDDLEGDQDVKGDDNDGSYLKCYMMEHPEASIEEAREHATELISNAWKRLNQECLRDANPLPSSFTKVCLDAARMVPLMYSYDKNTLSKLEEYVKSLLHGGAMQSILQDQTSVSSNNLTSTDIM
;
A
#
# COMPACT_ATOMS: atom_id res chain seq x y z
N MET A 1 -15.69 8.49 2.77
CA MET A 1 -16.07 7.58 1.71
C MET A 1 -15.62 7.98 0.34
N ALA A 2 -14.97 9.08 0.16
CA ALA A 2 -14.14 9.37 -0.99
C ALA A 2 -12.70 8.85 -0.79
N PHE A 3 -12.50 7.91 0.10
CA PHE A 3 -11.23 7.70 0.78
C PHE A 3 -10.12 7.14 -0.08
N LEU A 4 -10.40 6.20 -0.91
CA LEU A 4 -9.44 5.68 -1.87
C LEU A 4 -9.61 6.35 -3.24
N HIS A 5 -10.64 7.17 -3.40
CA HIS A 5 -10.95 7.87 -4.65
C HIS A 5 -10.03 9.05 -4.94
N SER A 6 -9.60 9.80 -3.91
CA SER A 6 -8.73 10.97 -4.11
C SER A 6 -7.32 10.61 -4.59
N ILE A 7 -6.85 9.39 -4.27
CA ILE A 7 -5.51 8.96 -4.68
C ILE A 7 -5.41 8.69 -6.18
N PHE A 8 -6.53 8.39 -6.88
CA PHE A 8 -6.46 7.82 -8.23
C PHE A 8 -7.53 8.30 -9.21
N ALA A 9 -8.27 9.36 -8.91
CA ALA A 9 -9.21 9.95 -9.84
C ALA A 9 -8.48 10.73 -10.95
N LEU A 10 -7.98 10.02 -11.95
CA LEU A 10 -7.66 10.61 -13.24
C LEU A 10 -8.69 10.12 -14.26
N PRO A 11 -9.44 11.01 -14.93
CA PRO A 11 -10.36 10.60 -15.97
C PRO A 11 -9.60 10.04 -17.16
N ASN A 12 -10.07 8.92 -17.70
CA ASN A 12 -9.67 8.40 -19.00
C ASN A 12 -10.08 9.39 -20.11
N LYS A 13 -9.34 10.46 -20.32
CA LYS A 13 -9.33 11.21 -21.59
C LYS A 13 -8.03 11.97 -21.74
N CYS A 14 -7.24 11.57 -22.71
CA CYS A 14 -6.15 12.32 -23.27
C CYS A 14 -6.62 13.67 -23.83
N SER A 15 -5.74 14.66 -23.73
CA SER A 15 -5.63 15.89 -24.48
C SER A 15 -6.32 17.13 -23.88
N ALA A 16 -5.51 17.97 -23.24
CA ALA A 16 -5.30 19.36 -23.68
C ALA A 16 -4.33 20.08 -22.75
N ILE A 17 -3.32 20.66 -23.35
CA ILE A 17 -2.30 21.53 -22.77
C ILE A 17 -2.96 22.84 -22.35
N LEU A 18 -2.77 23.30 -21.12
CA LEU A 18 -2.83 24.73 -20.78
C LEU A 18 -1.95 25.01 -19.55
N ALA A 19 -0.94 25.82 -19.78
CA ALA A 19 0.00 26.31 -18.80
C ALA A 19 -0.63 27.39 -17.90
N VAL A 20 -0.57 27.22 -16.59
CA VAL A 20 -0.80 28.30 -15.61
C VAL A 20 0.40 28.38 -14.67
N LYS A 21 0.98 29.56 -14.60
CA LYS A 21 2.09 29.91 -13.70
C LYS A 21 1.61 29.87 -12.24
N LEU A 22 2.31 29.16 -11.39
CA LEU A 22 2.11 29.17 -9.94
C LEU A 22 3.21 29.99 -9.24
N SER A 23 2.82 30.73 -8.21
CA SER A 23 3.68 31.56 -7.38
C SER A 23 4.43 30.72 -6.32
N PRO A 24 5.57 31.20 -5.78
CA PRO A 24 6.52 30.41 -4.97
C PRO A 24 6.09 30.08 -3.54
N GLU A 25 4.90 30.43 -3.09
CA GLU A 25 4.57 30.40 -1.66
C GLU A 25 4.05 29.05 -1.13
N HIS A 26 3.66 28.11 -1.97
CA HIS A 26 3.11 26.83 -1.52
C HIS A 26 4.11 25.67 -1.40
N ALA A 27 5.40 25.91 -1.65
CA ALA A 27 6.45 24.89 -1.57
C ALA A 27 6.92 24.60 -0.13
N HIS A 28 6.40 25.28 0.90
CA HIS A 28 6.94 25.18 2.27
C HIS A 28 6.34 24.06 3.13
N CYS A 29 5.14 23.56 2.84
CA CYS A 29 4.47 22.58 3.70
C CYS A 29 5.01 21.15 3.50
N SER A 30 5.25 20.71 2.26
CA SER A 30 5.73 19.34 2.00
C SER A 30 7.17 19.07 2.45
N LYS A 31 8.01 20.12 2.50
CA LYS A 31 9.40 20.00 2.99
C LYS A 31 9.50 19.83 4.51
N SER A 32 8.53 20.36 5.27
CA SER A 32 8.57 20.30 6.74
C SER A 32 8.32 18.88 7.28
N HIS A 33 7.45 18.08 6.67
CA HIS A 33 7.13 16.75 7.17
C HIS A 33 8.23 15.72 6.91
N PHE A 34 8.84 15.76 5.74
CA PHE A 34 10.01 14.93 5.45
C PHE A 34 11.21 15.29 6.32
N THR A 35 11.38 16.60 6.59
CA THR A 35 12.44 17.09 7.47
C THR A 35 12.17 16.75 8.94
N ILE A 36 10.91 16.73 9.40
CA ILE A 36 10.54 16.35 10.76
C ILE A 36 10.80 14.86 11.01
N ALA A 37 10.44 13.98 10.07
CA ALA A 37 10.74 12.55 10.20
C ALA A 37 12.24 12.27 10.22
N LEU A 38 13.01 12.90 9.34
CA LEU A 38 14.47 12.80 9.32
C LEU A 38 15.12 13.48 10.53
N GLN A 39 14.58 14.60 11.01
CA GLN A 39 15.10 15.33 12.17
C GLN A 39 14.79 14.58 13.48
N GLN A 40 13.70 13.85 13.56
CA GLN A 40 13.36 12.99 14.71
C GLN A 40 14.25 11.74 14.74
N ASP A 41 14.60 11.14 13.60
CA ASP A 41 15.62 10.09 13.52
C ASP A 41 16.99 10.58 14.03
N ILE A 42 17.32 11.86 13.82
CA ILE A 42 18.57 12.48 14.29
C ILE A 42 18.53 12.83 15.78
N ASP A 43 17.39 13.27 16.33
CA ASP A 43 17.27 13.65 17.75
C ASP A 43 17.15 12.45 18.70
N ILE A 44 16.56 11.35 18.26
CA ILE A 44 16.56 10.08 19.00
C ILE A 44 17.99 9.52 19.10
N SER A 45 18.82 9.72 18.06
CA SER A 45 20.22 9.31 18.02
C SER A 45 21.10 9.98 19.08
N LYS A 46 20.70 11.14 19.62
CA LYS A 46 21.48 11.86 20.64
C LYS A 46 21.38 11.32 22.07
N LYS A 47 20.45 10.40 22.37
CA LYS A 47 20.22 9.87 23.72
C LYS A 47 20.83 8.51 24.04
N GLY A 48 21.44 7.81 23.08
CA GLY A 48 22.03 6.48 23.27
C GLY A 48 23.44 6.32 22.70
N LYS A 49 24.44 6.93 23.36
CA LYS A 49 25.84 7.06 22.85
C LYS A 49 26.55 5.80 22.32
N ALA A 50 26.12 4.61 22.66
CA ALA A 50 26.82 3.38 22.22
C ALA A 50 26.18 2.69 21.00
N ARG A 51 24.86 2.84 20.77
CA ARG A 51 24.16 2.31 19.59
C ARG A 51 24.24 3.28 18.39
N ASP A 52 24.24 4.57 18.68
CA ASP A 52 24.40 5.64 17.70
C ASP A 52 25.69 5.53 16.88
N GLU A 53 26.79 5.16 17.53
CA GLU A 53 28.05 4.92 16.83
C GLU A 53 27.98 3.78 15.82
N LEU A 54 27.15 2.75 16.05
CA LEU A 54 27.05 1.61 15.14
C LEU A 54 26.19 1.91 13.92
N GLN A 55 25.07 2.63 14.09
CA GLN A 55 24.19 3.03 12.96
C GLN A 55 24.76 4.20 12.17
N ILE A 56 25.37 5.17 12.85
CA ILE A 56 26.10 6.27 12.18
C ILE A 56 27.35 5.72 11.47
N ARG A 57 28.03 4.73 12.04
CA ARG A 57 29.10 4.00 11.33
C ARG A 57 28.55 3.27 10.10
N HIS A 58 27.38 2.60 10.18
CA HIS A 58 26.80 1.93 9.00
C HIS A 58 26.39 2.92 7.91
N ALA A 59 25.74 4.02 8.23
CA ALA A 59 25.37 5.04 7.23
C ALA A 59 26.60 5.79 6.68
N LYS A 60 27.55 6.18 7.55
CA LYS A 60 28.84 6.72 7.12
C LYS A 60 29.66 5.70 6.37
N THR A 61 29.65 4.42 6.78
CA THR A 61 30.38 3.35 6.10
C THR A 61 29.84 3.12 4.70
N LEU A 62 28.52 3.26 4.44
CA LEU A 62 27.97 3.13 3.09
C LEU A 62 28.39 4.30 2.18
N GLU A 63 28.37 5.53 2.67
CA GLU A 63 28.84 6.71 1.91
C GLU A 63 30.37 6.82 1.85
N GLU A 64 31.07 6.42 2.90
CA GLU A 64 32.53 6.35 2.89
C GLU A 64 33.04 5.16 2.07
N VAL A 65 32.40 4.00 2.13
CA VAL A 65 32.67 2.86 1.23
C VAL A 65 32.35 3.22 -0.21
N LYS A 66 31.25 3.92 -0.49
CA LYS A 66 30.98 4.47 -1.83
C LYS A 66 32.05 5.46 -2.25
N ARG A 67 32.47 6.38 -1.37
CA ARG A 67 33.49 7.41 -1.66
C ARG A 67 34.88 6.80 -1.77
N GLU A 68 35.21 5.81 -0.95
CA GLU A 68 36.48 5.08 -0.99
C GLU A 68 36.56 4.12 -2.17
N LEU A 69 35.46 3.45 -2.50
CA LEU A 69 35.32 2.62 -3.73
C LEU A 69 35.38 3.51 -4.98
N LEU A 70 34.71 4.68 -4.98
CA LEU A 70 34.82 5.66 -6.08
C LEU A 70 36.21 6.28 -6.15
N GLY A 71 36.87 6.59 -5.01
CA GLY A 71 38.22 7.14 -4.95
C GLY A 71 39.29 6.15 -5.40
N LYS A 72 39.18 4.88 -5.03
CA LYS A 72 40.08 3.78 -5.49
C LYS A 72 39.80 3.35 -6.94
N ALA A 73 38.53 3.50 -7.41
CA ALA A 73 38.15 3.20 -8.79
C ALA A 73 38.67 4.22 -9.80
N VAL A 74 38.94 5.46 -9.37
CA VAL A 74 39.52 6.50 -10.24
C VAL A 74 41.01 6.22 -10.55
N GLN A 75 41.69 5.41 -9.74
CA GLN A 75 43.12 5.09 -9.95
C GLN A 75 43.40 3.83 -10.83
N LYS A 76 42.38 3.04 -11.21
CA LYS A 76 42.54 1.90 -12.10
C LYS A 76 41.41 1.82 -13.14
N SER A 77 41.64 2.31 -14.34
CA SER A 77 40.65 2.40 -15.43
C SER A 77 39.98 1.06 -15.81
N GLU A 78 40.62 -0.08 -15.65
CA GLU A 78 40.04 -1.39 -15.92
C GLU A 78 39.05 -1.86 -14.84
N SER A 79 39.29 -1.54 -13.57
CA SER A 79 38.36 -1.90 -12.46
C SER A 79 37.10 -1.06 -12.44
N THR A 80 37.12 0.16 -12.98
CA THR A 80 35.98 1.07 -13.05
C THR A 80 34.94 0.58 -14.05
N ILE A 81 35.37 -0.02 -15.16
CA ILE A 81 34.48 -0.62 -16.17
C ILE A 81 33.76 -1.83 -15.57
N SER A 82 34.49 -2.68 -14.84
CA SER A 82 33.93 -3.88 -14.20
C SER A 82 32.88 -3.55 -13.14
N LEU A 83 33.10 -2.53 -12.28
CA LEU A 83 32.13 -2.07 -11.29
C LEU A 83 30.86 -1.47 -11.94
N LYS A 84 31.02 -0.62 -12.96
CA LYS A 84 29.88 -0.08 -13.72
C LYS A 84 29.08 -1.17 -14.42
N GLN A 85 29.73 -2.19 -14.96
CA GLN A 85 29.06 -3.34 -15.54
C GLN A 85 28.30 -4.15 -14.47
N LEU A 86 28.91 -4.39 -13.30
CA LEU A 86 28.28 -5.11 -12.20
C LEU A 86 26.99 -4.38 -11.72
N PHE A 87 27.08 -3.08 -11.43
CA PHE A 87 25.91 -2.27 -11.04
C PHE A 87 24.83 -2.23 -12.12
N ARG A 88 25.23 -2.17 -13.40
CA ARG A 88 24.28 -2.20 -14.51
C ARG A 88 23.58 -3.57 -14.58
N THR A 89 24.32 -4.65 -14.43
CA THR A 89 23.78 -6.02 -14.43
C THR A 89 22.79 -6.22 -13.26
N ASP A 90 23.14 -5.77 -12.05
CA ASP A 90 22.26 -5.88 -10.88
C ASP A 90 20.96 -5.08 -11.10
N THR A 91 21.04 -3.86 -11.62
CA THR A 91 19.89 -3.05 -11.95
C THR A 91 19.01 -3.70 -13.03
N GLU A 92 19.61 -4.28 -14.06
CA GLU A 92 18.89 -4.99 -15.12
C GLU A 92 18.20 -6.26 -14.59
N ILE A 93 18.85 -7.02 -13.70
CA ILE A 93 18.27 -8.20 -13.05
C ILE A 93 17.05 -7.80 -12.19
N ILE A 94 17.19 -6.78 -11.35
CA ILE A 94 16.11 -6.29 -10.48
C ILE A 94 14.94 -5.77 -11.32
N SER A 95 15.23 -4.99 -12.36
CA SER A 95 14.19 -4.47 -13.27
C SER A 95 13.47 -5.61 -14.00
N SER A 96 14.20 -6.62 -14.47
CA SER A 96 13.63 -7.81 -15.11
C SER A 96 12.74 -8.61 -14.15
N MET A 97 13.11 -8.68 -12.87
CA MET A 97 12.30 -9.34 -11.84
C MET A 97 10.97 -8.61 -11.62
N TYR A 98 10.99 -7.29 -11.41
CA TYR A 98 9.77 -6.50 -11.25
C TYR A 98 8.85 -6.57 -12.47
N LEU A 99 9.40 -6.56 -13.69
CA LEU A 99 8.62 -6.74 -14.91
C LEU A 99 7.91 -8.09 -14.96
N LYS A 100 8.59 -9.17 -14.56
CA LYS A 100 7.97 -10.52 -14.48
C LYS A 100 6.83 -10.55 -13.45
N GLU A 101 7.00 -9.89 -12.31
CA GLU A 101 5.98 -9.80 -11.28
C GLU A 101 4.75 -9.02 -11.78
N ILE A 102 4.96 -7.85 -12.41
CA ILE A 102 3.89 -7.05 -13.02
C ILE A 102 3.15 -7.85 -14.10
N PHE A 103 3.89 -8.57 -14.94
CA PHE A 103 3.27 -9.43 -15.96
C PHE A 103 2.42 -10.54 -15.35
N ALA A 104 2.93 -11.21 -14.31
CA ALA A 104 2.21 -12.26 -13.60
C ALA A 104 0.92 -11.73 -12.95
N LEU A 105 0.99 -10.55 -12.33
CA LEU A 105 -0.17 -9.89 -11.73
C LEU A 105 -1.19 -9.43 -12.78
N SER A 106 -0.73 -8.83 -13.88
CA SER A 106 -1.62 -8.40 -14.96
C SER A 106 -2.34 -9.58 -15.62
N LYS A 107 -1.65 -10.71 -15.77
CA LYS A 107 -2.25 -11.95 -16.27
C LYS A 107 -3.30 -12.48 -15.28
N TRP A 108 -2.92 -12.61 -14.01
CA TRP A 108 -3.83 -13.05 -12.95
C TRP A 108 -5.08 -12.19 -12.86
N TRP A 109 -4.92 -10.86 -12.87
CA TRP A 109 -6.03 -9.91 -12.81
C TRP A 109 -6.99 -10.06 -13.97
N LYS A 110 -6.45 -10.20 -15.20
CA LYS A 110 -7.25 -10.43 -16.41
C LYS A 110 -8.01 -11.77 -16.34
N GLU A 111 -7.38 -12.82 -15.83
CA GLU A 111 -8.00 -14.15 -15.66
C GLU A 111 -9.08 -14.13 -14.58
N LEU A 112 -8.95 -13.30 -13.54
CA LEU A 112 -9.95 -13.12 -12.49
C LEU A 112 -11.26 -12.52 -13.04
N GLY A 113 -11.18 -11.65 -14.05
CA GLY A 113 -12.32 -11.12 -14.79
C GLY A 113 -13.13 -10.05 -14.09
N LEU A 114 -12.82 -9.69 -12.84
CA LEU A 114 -13.61 -8.72 -12.04
C LEU A 114 -13.72 -7.34 -12.68
N GLY A 115 -12.69 -6.88 -13.39
CA GLY A 115 -12.71 -5.58 -14.07
C GLY A 115 -13.77 -5.49 -15.18
N ASN A 116 -14.23 -6.62 -15.73
CA ASN A 116 -15.31 -6.65 -16.71
C ASN A 116 -16.70 -6.67 -16.04
N ASP A 117 -16.81 -7.31 -14.88
CA ASP A 117 -18.07 -7.50 -14.16
C ASP A 117 -18.42 -6.28 -13.29
N LEU A 118 -17.40 -5.60 -12.79
CA LEU A 118 -17.51 -4.46 -11.86
C LEU A 118 -17.03 -3.16 -12.52
N THR A 119 -17.81 -2.65 -13.48
CA THR A 119 -17.45 -1.47 -14.29
C THR A 119 -17.29 -0.16 -13.50
N PHE A 120 -17.76 -0.14 -12.26
CA PHE A 120 -17.61 0.97 -11.31
C PHE A 120 -16.29 0.90 -10.51
N ALA A 121 -15.70 -0.30 -10.41
CA ALA A 121 -14.50 -0.50 -9.60
C ALA A 121 -13.24 -0.10 -10.36
N ARG A 122 -12.22 0.29 -9.60
CA ARG A 122 -10.90 0.64 -10.12
C ARG A 122 -10.25 -0.55 -10.81
N ASP A 123 -9.58 -0.32 -11.94
CA ASP A 123 -8.80 -1.31 -12.68
C ASP A 123 -7.32 -0.89 -12.72
N GLU A 124 -6.63 -1.00 -11.56
CA GLU A 124 -5.28 -0.45 -11.37
C GLU A 124 -4.28 -1.44 -10.74
N PRO A 125 -4.15 -2.68 -11.24
CA PRO A 125 -3.32 -3.70 -10.59
C PRO A 125 -1.86 -3.32 -10.45
N ILE A 126 -1.33 -2.48 -11.35
CA ILE A 126 0.06 -2.00 -11.28
C ILE A 126 0.24 -1.03 -10.10
N LYS A 127 -0.72 -0.14 -9.85
CA LYS A 127 -0.66 0.78 -8.71
C LYS A 127 -0.74 0.02 -7.38
N TRP A 128 -1.61 -0.98 -7.29
CA TRP A 128 -1.69 -1.83 -6.09
C TRP A 128 -0.38 -2.60 -5.86
N TYR A 129 0.25 -3.10 -6.93
CA TYR A 129 1.56 -3.75 -6.82
C TYR A 129 2.65 -2.82 -6.28
N MET A 130 2.59 -1.52 -6.59
CA MET A 130 3.57 -0.55 -6.09
C MET A 130 3.61 -0.49 -4.55
N TRP A 131 2.47 -0.70 -3.88
CA TRP A 131 2.41 -0.84 -2.43
C TRP A 131 3.24 -2.02 -1.94
N SER A 132 3.02 -3.19 -2.50
CA SER A 132 3.77 -4.39 -2.13
C SER A 132 5.27 -4.26 -2.42
N MET A 133 5.62 -3.61 -3.54
CA MET A 133 7.01 -3.35 -3.92
C MET A 133 7.72 -2.42 -2.91
N ALA A 134 7.03 -1.38 -2.44
CA ALA A 134 7.61 -0.43 -1.49
C ALA A 134 7.73 -1.02 -0.08
N CYS A 135 6.74 -1.82 0.35
CA CYS A 135 6.78 -2.49 1.66
C CYS A 135 7.82 -3.62 1.72
N LEU A 136 8.08 -4.29 0.61
CA LEU A 136 8.95 -5.45 0.50
C LEU A 136 10.00 -5.26 -0.62
N PRO A 137 10.95 -4.32 -0.48
CA PRO A 137 11.88 -3.97 -1.56
C PRO A 137 12.95 -5.05 -1.83
N ASP A 138 13.20 -5.98 -0.89
CA ASP A 138 14.21 -7.03 -1.05
C ASP A 138 13.80 -8.01 -2.17
N PRO A 139 14.69 -8.31 -3.12
CA PRO A 139 14.44 -9.26 -4.21
C PRO A 139 13.94 -10.64 -3.74
N ARG A 140 14.35 -11.09 -2.56
CA ARG A 140 13.91 -12.37 -1.97
C ARG A 140 12.39 -12.45 -1.75
N PHE A 141 11.72 -11.32 -1.65
CA PHE A 141 10.28 -11.23 -1.45
C PHE A 141 9.46 -11.11 -2.75
N SER A 142 10.04 -11.49 -3.89
CA SER A 142 9.36 -11.47 -5.20
C SER A 142 7.99 -12.15 -5.17
N GLU A 143 7.94 -13.39 -4.69
CA GLU A 143 6.69 -14.14 -4.54
C GLU A 143 5.72 -13.48 -3.54
N ALA A 144 6.24 -12.98 -2.42
CA ALA A 144 5.45 -12.30 -1.40
C ALA A 144 4.76 -11.05 -1.98
N ARG A 145 5.45 -10.25 -2.79
CA ARG A 145 4.85 -9.07 -3.43
C ARG A 145 3.67 -9.43 -4.30
N ILE A 146 3.79 -10.49 -5.11
CA ILE A 146 2.69 -10.97 -5.96
C ILE A 146 1.51 -11.41 -5.09
N GLU A 147 1.76 -12.24 -4.08
CA GLU A 147 0.71 -12.84 -3.27
C GLU A 147 0.01 -11.83 -2.35
N ILE A 148 0.71 -10.80 -1.87
CA ILE A 148 0.12 -9.73 -1.04
C ILE A 148 -0.66 -8.72 -1.90
N THR A 149 -0.26 -8.51 -3.16
CA THR A 149 -1.01 -7.63 -4.06
C THR A 149 -2.41 -8.16 -4.36
N LYS A 150 -2.63 -9.46 -4.36
CA LYS A 150 -3.95 -10.06 -4.64
C LYS A 150 -5.01 -9.66 -3.60
N PRO A 151 -4.84 -9.91 -2.28
CA PRO A 151 -5.79 -9.44 -1.28
C PRO A 151 -5.87 -7.91 -1.21
N LEU A 152 -4.77 -7.19 -1.46
CA LEU A 152 -4.79 -5.74 -1.55
C LEU A 152 -5.71 -5.25 -2.68
N SER A 153 -5.62 -5.85 -3.87
CA SER A 153 -6.51 -5.54 -5.00
C SER A 153 -7.97 -5.76 -4.64
N LEU A 154 -8.28 -6.86 -3.94
CA LEU A 154 -9.67 -7.13 -3.51
C LEU A 154 -10.16 -6.14 -2.45
N ALA A 155 -9.29 -5.69 -1.55
CA ALA A 155 -9.67 -4.67 -0.58
C ALA A 155 -10.15 -3.39 -1.29
N TYR A 156 -9.43 -2.93 -2.32
CA TYR A 156 -9.83 -1.78 -3.13
C TYR A 156 -11.16 -2.00 -3.89
N ILE A 157 -11.34 -3.20 -4.48
CA ILE A 157 -12.58 -3.53 -5.21
C ILE A 157 -13.79 -3.60 -4.27
N ILE A 158 -13.61 -4.15 -3.07
CA ILE A 158 -14.68 -4.23 -2.07
C ILE A 158 -15.01 -2.84 -1.54
N ASP A 159 -14.01 -2.01 -1.31
CA ASP A 159 -14.16 -0.61 -0.92
C ASP A 159 -15.02 0.16 -1.95
N ASP A 160 -14.65 0.08 -3.25
CA ASP A 160 -15.45 0.67 -4.33
C ASP A 160 -16.90 0.15 -4.37
N MET A 161 -17.11 -1.13 -4.09
CA MET A 161 -18.44 -1.71 -4.03
C MET A 161 -19.26 -1.13 -2.87
N PHE A 162 -18.64 -0.88 -1.72
CA PHE A 162 -19.30 -0.27 -0.56
C PHE A 162 -19.60 1.20 -0.78
N ASP A 163 -18.77 1.90 -1.55
CA ASP A 163 -18.94 3.32 -1.84
C ASP A 163 -20.03 3.59 -2.90
N PHE A 164 -20.03 2.86 -4.00
CA PHE A 164 -20.74 3.27 -5.20
C PHE A 164 -22.01 2.50 -5.53
N CYS A 165 -22.13 1.23 -5.15
CA CYS A 165 -23.07 0.36 -5.86
C CYS A 165 -24.21 -0.20 -5.04
N ALA A 166 -24.05 -0.44 -3.75
CA ALA A 166 -25.01 -1.21 -2.99
C ALA A 166 -25.84 -0.36 -2.04
N ASN A 167 -27.07 -0.76 -1.80
CA ASN A 167 -27.82 -0.27 -0.63
C ASN A 167 -27.32 -0.96 0.66
N ILE A 168 -27.67 -0.42 1.82
CA ILE A 168 -27.20 -0.95 3.13
C ILE A 168 -27.63 -2.41 3.34
N ASP A 169 -28.76 -2.84 2.82
CA ASP A 169 -29.24 -4.21 2.98
C ASP A 169 -28.35 -5.18 2.20
N GLU A 170 -27.98 -4.85 0.96
CA GLU A 170 -27.08 -5.65 0.13
C GLU A 170 -25.66 -5.69 0.71
N LEU A 171 -25.14 -4.57 1.22
CA LEU A 171 -23.85 -4.52 1.93
C LEU A 171 -23.86 -5.37 3.19
N THR A 172 -24.99 -5.38 3.91
CA THR A 172 -25.19 -6.23 5.09
C THR A 172 -25.18 -7.71 4.69
N LEU A 173 -25.88 -8.09 3.60
CA LEU A 173 -25.88 -9.46 3.09
C LEU A 173 -24.47 -9.92 2.71
N PHE A 174 -23.69 -9.07 2.03
CA PHE A 174 -22.30 -9.38 1.70
C PHE A 174 -21.45 -9.58 2.96
N THR A 175 -21.59 -8.68 3.94
CA THR A 175 -20.89 -8.77 5.22
C THR A 175 -21.22 -10.07 5.96
N GLU A 176 -22.48 -10.47 5.99
CA GLU A 176 -22.90 -11.73 6.63
C GLU A 176 -22.42 -12.97 5.87
N ALA A 177 -22.33 -12.91 4.52
CA ALA A 177 -21.74 -13.98 3.73
C ALA A 177 -20.25 -14.17 4.05
N VAL A 178 -19.49 -13.06 4.21
CA VAL A 178 -18.09 -13.11 4.59
C VAL A 178 -17.90 -13.65 6.02
N LYS A 179 -18.76 -13.25 6.96
CA LYS A 179 -18.73 -13.78 8.36
C LYS A 179 -18.95 -15.29 8.41
N ARG A 180 -19.84 -15.82 7.58
CA ARG A 180 -20.09 -17.27 7.53
C ARG A 180 -18.95 -18.04 6.89
N TRP A 181 -18.19 -17.41 6.02
CA TRP A 181 -17.09 -17.99 5.25
C TRP A 181 -17.47 -19.33 4.59
N ASP A 182 -18.66 -19.37 4.01
CA ASP A 182 -19.19 -20.53 3.30
C ASP A 182 -19.46 -20.15 1.85
N ILE A 183 -18.86 -20.88 0.91
CA ILE A 183 -19.04 -20.62 -0.52
C ILE A 183 -20.51 -20.73 -0.98
N ALA A 184 -21.32 -21.51 -0.30
CA ALA A 184 -22.76 -21.61 -0.59
C ALA A 184 -23.51 -20.29 -0.28
N ALA A 185 -22.97 -19.41 0.57
CA ALA A 185 -23.54 -18.11 0.84
C ALA A 185 -23.61 -17.20 -0.41
N VAL A 186 -22.81 -17.48 -1.43
CA VAL A 186 -22.78 -16.73 -2.70
C VAL A 186 -24.15 -16.69 -3.38
N GLU A 187 -24.96 -17.73 -3.27
CA GLU A 187 -26.26 -17.82 -3.94
C GLU A 187 -27.28 -16.79 -3.41
N GLN A 188 -27.07 -16.26 -2.22
CA GLN A 188 -27.93 -15.25 -1.60
C GLN A 188 -27.54 -13.81 -1.98
N LEU A 189 -26.39 -13.62 -2.62
CA LEU A 189 -25.89 -12.31 -2.98
C LEU A 189 -26.46 -11.81 -4.30
N PRO A 190 -26.58 -10.49 -4.49
CA PRO A 190 -26.79 -9.89 -5.80
C PRO A 190 -25.75 -10.35 -6.81
N GLU A 191 -26.13 -10.43 -8.08
CA GLU A 191 -25.27 -11.03 -9.12
C GLU A 191 -23.87 -10.36 -9.21
N TYR A 192 -23.81 -9.03 -9.15
CA TYR A 192 -22.56 -8.28 -9.20
C TYR A 192 -21.63 -8.54 -7.98
N MET A 193 -22.18 -8.93 -6.83
CA MET A 193 -21.40 -9.28 -5.65
C MET A 193 -20.86 -10.70 -5.67
N LYS A 194 -21.49 -11.60 -6.43
CA LYS A 194 -21.11 -13.03 -6.48
C LYS A 194 -19.68 -13.24 -6.96
N GLY A 195 -19.27 -12.53 -8.01
CA GLY A 195 -17.91 -12.56 -8.54
C GLY A 195 -16.89 -12.12 -7.51
N CYS A 196 -17.16 -11.00 -6.83
CA CYS A 196 -16.31 -10.46 -5.78
C CYS A 196 -16.16 -11.43 -4.59
N PHE A 197 -17.26 -12.02 -4.11
CA PHE A 197 -17.22 -12.99 -3.01
C PHE A 197 -16.45 -14.28 -3.39
N ARG A 198 -16.66 -14.80 -4.60
CA ARG A 198 -15.91 -15.98 -5.09
C ARG A 198 -14.41 -15.69 -5.17
N ALA A 199 -14.03 -14.50 -5.65
CA ALA A 199 -12.64 -14.07 -5.70
C ALA A 199 -12.05 -13.95 -4.32
N LEU A 200 -12.73 -13.29 -3.38
CA LEU A 200 -12.33 -13.15 -2.00
C LEU A 200 -12.09 -14.51 -1.33
N TYR A 201 -13.07 -15.40 -1.43
CA TYR A 201 -13.00 -16.74 -0.89
C TYR A 201 -11.85 -17.56 -1.50
N GLY A 202 -11.73 -17.55 -2.83
CA GLY A 202 -10.71 -18.32 -3.54
C GLY A 202 -9.29 -17.84 -3.22
N ILE A 203 -9.03 -16.54 -3.33
CA ILE A 203 -7.71 -15.93 -3.11
C ILE A 203 -7.25 -16.12 -1.67
N THR A 204 -8.15 -15.93 -0.70
CA THR A 204 -7.80 -16.09 0.72
C THR A 204 -7.47 -17.55 1.07
N ASN A 205 -8.23 -18.52 0.55
CA ASN A 205 -7.95 -19.94 0.76
C ASN A 205 -6.66 -20.37 0.05
N GLU A 206 -6.42 -19.89 -1.20
CA GLU A 206 -5.18 -20.16 -1.93
C GLU A 206 -3.96 -19.61 -1.18
N PHE A 207 -4.05 -18.37 -0.68
CA PHE A 207 -3.01 -17.75 0.14
C PHE A 207 -2.71 -18.57 1.40
N ALA A 208 -3.76 -18.95 2.15
CA ALA A 208 -3.62 -19.76 3.36
C ALA A 208 -2.96 -21.12 3.07
N PHE A 209 -3.35 -21.76 1.96
CA PHE A 209 -2.75 -23.02 1.54
C PHE A 209 -1.25 -22.86 1.19
N LYS A 210 -0.85 -21.79 0.50
CA LYS A 210 0.55 -21.49 0.21
C LYS A 210 1.37 -21.28 1.48
N VAL A 211 0.85 -20.53 2.45
CA VAL A 211 1.49 -20.33 3.76
C VAL A 211 1.64 -21.65 4.47
N GLN A 212 0.61 -22.49 4.49
CA GLN A 212 0.66 -23.81 5.11
C GLN A 212 1.72 -24.71 4.49
N LEU A 213 1.83 -24.73 3.17
CA LEU A 213 2.86 -25.52 2.47
C LEU A 213 4.27 -25.00 2.77
N LYS A 214 4.44 -23.67 2.85
CA LYS A 214 5.74 -23.03 2.98
C LYS A 214 6.26 -23.01 4.42
N HIS A 215 5.37 -22.80 5.38
CA HIS A 215 5.71 -22.54 6.78
C HIS A 215 5.06 -23.50 7.78
N GLY A 216 4.21 -24.41 7.34
CA GLY A 216 3.54 -25.38 8.21
C GLY A 216 2.37 -24.81 9.03
N TRP A 217 2.01 -23.53 8.83
CA TRP A 217 0.93 -22.84 9.56
C TRP A 217 -0.24 -22.53 8.65
N ASN A 218 -1.47 -22.84 9.08
CA ASN A 218 -2.68 -22.48 8.33
C ASN A 218 -3.29 -21.19 8.90
N PRO A 219 -3.15 -20.05 8.22
CA PRO A 219 -3.63 -18.75 8.70
C PRO A 219 -5.11 -18.48 8.42
N ILE A 220 -5.87 -19.40 7.81
CA ILE A 220 -7.21 -19.11 7.28
C ILE A 220 -8.15 -18.47 8.30
N THR A 221 -8.16 -18.95 9.53
CA THR A 221 -9.03 -18.42 10.58
C THR A 221 -8.72 -16.96 10.90
N THR A 222 -7.43 -16.62 11.00
CA THR A 222 -6.97 -15.24 11.24
C THR A 222 -7.30 -14.35 10.05
N LEU A 223 -7.04 -14.80 8.83
CA LEU A 223 -7.32 -14.03 7.61
C LEU A 223 -8.81 -13.73 7.46
N VAL A 224 -9.67 -14.70 7.73
CA VAL A 224 -11.14 -14.51 7.71
C VAL A 224 -11.57 -13.48 8.75
N LYS A 225 -11.04 -13.53 9.98
CA LYS A 225 -11.31 -12.51 11.01
C LYS A 225 -10.94 -11.11 10.53
N LEU A 226 -9.79 -10.96 9.88
CA LEU A 226 -9.32 -9.67 9.37
C LEU A 226 -10.19 -9.15 8.23
N TRP A 227 -10.63 -10.01 7.31
CA TRP A 227 -11.61 -9.64 6.30
C TRP A 227 -12.93 -9.19 6.90
N VAL A 228 -13.43 -9.91 7.90
CA VAL A 228 -14.64 -9.55 8.63
C VAL A 228 -14.49 -8.19 9.31
N MET A 229 -13.33 -7.92 9.93
CA MET A 229 -13.07 -6.61 10.56
C MET A 229 -13.07 -5.49 9.53
N LEU A 230 -12.36 -5.65 8.41
CA LEU A 230 -12.28 -4.66 7.34
C LEU A 230 -13.66 -4.36 6.74
N ILE A 231 -14.41 -5.39 6.38
CA ILE A 231 -15.72 -5.25 5.75
C ILE A 231 -16.76 -4.65 6.70
N ASN A 232 -16.69 -4.97 8.01
CA ASN A 232 -17.53 -4.28 9.00
C ASN A 232 -17.18 -2.80 9.11
N ALA A 233 -15.90 -2.42 9.00
CA ALA A 233 -15.49 -1.02 9.02
C ALA A 233 -16.03 -0.27 7.78
N PHE A 234 -15.97 -0.86 6.60
CA PHE A 234 -16.60 -0.31 5.39
C PHE A 234 -18.12 -0.18 5.53
N LEU A 235 -18.78 -1.19 6.12
CA LEU A 235 -20.23 -1.13 6.36
C LEU A 235 -20.61 0.01 7.31
N GLU A 236 -19.79 0.28 8.33
CA GLU A 236 -20.04 1.37 9.28
C GLU A 236 -19.88 2.73 8.60
N GLU A 237 -18.85 2.94 7.78
CA GLU A 237 -18.69 4.15 6.98
C GLU A 237 -19.85 4.34 5.99
N ALA A 238 -20.27 3.26 5.33
CA ALA A 238 -21.44 3.29 4.45
C ALA A 238 -22.73 3.73 5.18
N LYS A 239 -22.94 3.29 6.43
CA LYS A 239 -24.08 3.73 7.26
C LYS A 239 -23.98 5.19 7.64
N TRP A 240 -22.80 5.67 8.08
CA TRP A 240 -22.60 7.09 8.40
C TRP A 240 -22.96 7.98 7.22
N PHE A 241 -22.35 7.67 6.08
CA PHE A 241 -22.59 8.44 4.85
C PHE A 241 -24.07 8.50 4.46
N ARG A 242 -24.74 7.35 4.41
CA ARG A 242 -26.13 7.28 3.95
C ARG A 242 -27.14 7.84 4.93
N SER A 243 -26.82 7.86 6.22
CA SER A 243 -27.64 8.49 7.25
C SER A 243 -27.34 9.98 7.42
N GLY A 244 -26.27 10.51 6.81
CA GLY A 244 -25.78 11.86 7.08
C GLY A 244 -25.19 12.02 8.50
N HIS A 245 -24.89 10.91 9.18
CA HIS A 245 -24.28 10.92 10.50
C HIS A 245 -22.78 11.27 10.39
N VAL A 246 -22.36 12.26 11.17
CA VAL A 246 -20.93 12.59 11.33
C VAL A 246 -20.49 12.05 12.69
N PRO A 247 -19.59 11.02 12.73
CA PRO A 247 -19.13 10.45 13.98
C PRO A 247 -18.21 11.43 14.73
N LYS A 248 -17.95 11.13 16.01
CA LYS A 248 -16.90 11.84 16.76
C LYS A 248 -15.53 11.46 16.22
N THR A 249 -14.54 12.36 16.41
CA THR A 249 -13.16 12.15 15.94
C THR A 249 -12.55 10.84 16.43
N GLU A 250 -12.80 10.45 17.67
CA GLU A 250 -12.32 9.19 18.25
C GLU A 250 -12.98 7.97 17.56
N GLU A 251 -14.30 8.02 17.34
CA GLU A 251 -15.07 6.97 16.68
C GLU A 251 -14.64 6.83 15.22
N TYR A 252 -14.53 7.97 14.53
CA TYR A 252 -14.05 8.05 13.16
C TYR A 252 -12.65 7.41 13.02
N LEU A 253 -11.69 7.85 13.83
CA LEU A 253 -10.33 7.38 13.75
C LEU A 253 -10.21 5.90 14.11
N LYS A 254 -10.98 5.43 15.10
CA LYS A 254 -11.02 4.02 15.48
C LYS A 254 -11.50 3.13 14.33
N ASN A 255 -12.54 3.53 13.61
CA ASN A 255 -13.03 2.82 12.43
C ASN A 255 -12.06 2.99 11.26
N GLY A 256 -11.60 4.21 11.00
CA GLY A 256 -10.71 4.57 9.90
C GLY A 256 -9.38 3.84 9.91
N ILE A 257 -8.80 3.57 11.08
CA ILE A 257 -7.61 2.74 11.23
C ILE A 257 -7.83 1.32 10.66
N VAL A 258 -9.03 0.76 10.84
CA VAL A 258 -9.37 -0.57 10.33
C VAL A 258 -9.69 -0.51 8.84
N SER A 259 -10.49 0.47 8.40
CA SER A 259 -10.93 0.60 7.00
C SER A 259 -9.81 0.96 6.03
N THR A 260 -8.63 1.45 6.50
CA THR A 260 -7.44 1.57 5.63
C THR A 260 -6.98 0.24 5.02
N GLY A 261 -7.41 -0.92 5.55
CA GLY A 261 -6.92 -2.24 5.13
C GLY A 261 -5.48 -2.56 5.54
N VAL A 262 -4.74 -1.62 6.14
CA VAL A 262 -3.34 -1.80 6.56
C VAL A 262 -3.17 -3.00 7.48
N HIS A 263 -4.08 -3.20 8.45
CA HIS A 263 -4.03 -4.34 9.35
C HIS A 263 -4.09 -5.67 8.57
N MET A 264 -5.06 -5.80 7.71
CA MET A 264 -5.26 -7.01 6.91
C MET A 264 -4.04 -7.30 6.02
N ILE A 265 -3.52 -6.30 5.31
CA ILE A 265 -2.38 -6.46 4.39
C ILE A 265 -1.08 -6.77 5.13
N LEU A 266 -0.78 -6.08 6.22
CA LEU A 266 0.45 -6.33 6.99
C LEU A 266 0.44 -7.72 7.64
N VAL A 267 -0.72 -8.23 8.06
CA VAL A 267 -0.82 -9.61 8.58
C VAL A 267 -0.65 -10.66 7.46
N HIS A 268 -1.15 -10.40 6.24
CA HIS A 268 -0.79 -11.24 5.08
C HIS A 268 0.73 -11.24 4.85
N ALA A 269 1.38 -10.08 4.93
CA ALA A 269 2.84 -9.98 4.81
C ALA A 269 3.56 -10.79 5.89
N PHE A 270 3.12 -10.70 7.15
CA PHE A 270 3.66 -11.48 8.26
C PHE A 270 3.62 -12.99 7.98
N PHE A 271 2.47 -13.51 7.61
CA PHE A 271 2.32 -14.93 7.33
C PHE A 271 3.13 -15.40 6.12
N PHE A 272 3.25 -14.57 5.09
CA PHE A 272 3.98 -14.97 3.89
C PHE A 272 5.50 -14.90 4.07
N ILE A 273 6.01 -13.96 4.87
CA ILE A 273 7.41 -13.90 5.31
C ILE A 273 7.75 -15.15 6.14
N GLY A 274 6.84 -15.57 7.02
CA GLY A 274 6.93 -16.84 7.74
C GLY A 274 7.85 -16.84 8.95
N GLU A 275 8.46 -15.70 9.29
CA GLU A 275 9.34 -15.59 10.46
C GLU A 275 8.52 -15.36 11.72
N GLY A 276 8.82 -16.13 12.79
CA GLY A 276 8.25 -15.94 14.13
C GLY A 276 6.76 -16.25 14.25
N ILE A 277 6.20 -17.11 13.40
CA ILE A 277 4.80 -17.54 13.51
C ILE A 277 4.67 -18.48 14.71
N THR A 278 3.97 -18.01 15.75
CA THR A 278 3.57 -18.76 16.95
C THR A 278 2.15 -18.39 17.34
N GLU A 279 1.51 -19.16 18.21
CA GLU A 279 0.17 -18.83 18.73
C GLU A 279 0.16 -17.44 19.39
N GLU A 280 1.22 -17.10 20.13
CA GLU A 280 1.33 -15.82 20.82
C GLU A 280 1.45 -14.65 19.80
N THR A 281 2.32 -14.78 18.79
CA THR A 281 2.49 -13.72 17.78
C THR A 281 1.25 -13.57 16.92
N VAL A 282 0.55 -14.66 16.59
CA VAL A 282 -0.73 -14.61 15.86
C VAL A 282 -1.79 -13.92 16.69
N ALA A 283 -1.90 -14.19 17.99
CA ALA A 283 -2.83 -13.51 18.90
C ALA A 283 -2.52 -11.99 18.96
N VAL A 284 -1.24 -11.61 18.99
CA VAL A 284 -0.82 -10.21 18.91
C VAL A 284 -1.26 -9.58 17.59
N MET A 285 -1.09 -10.29 16.46
CA MET A 285 -1.49 -9.81 15.13
C MET A 285 -3.01 -9.60 15.00
N GLU A 286 -3.82 -10.49 15.57
CA GLU A 286 -5.28 -10.36 15.58
C GLU A 286 -5.74 -9.15 16.41
N GLY A 287 -4.97 -8.76 17.43
CA GLY A 287 -5.27 -7.65 18.33
C GLY A 287 -4.93 -6.26 17.84
N LEU A 288 -4.58 -6.07 16.57
CA LEU A 288 -4.16 -4.77 15.99
C LEU A 288 -2.99 -4.14 16.78
N PRO A 289 -1.78 -4.71 16.71
CA PRO A 289 -0.63 -4.24 17.48
C PRO A 289 -0.22 -2.80 17.13
N THR A 290 0.46 -2.14 18.05
CA THR A 290 0.87 -0.73 17.92
C THR A 290 1.64 -0.44 16.64
N LEU A 291 2.51 -1.34 16.19
CA LEU A 291 3.21 -1.23 14.89
C LEU A 291 2.24 -1.04 13.72
N ILE A 292 1.17 -1.81 13.70
CA ILE A 292 0.17 -1.77 12.62
C ILE A 292 -0.77 -0.58 12.79
N SER A 293 -1.31 -0.36 14.01
CA SER A 293 -2.27 0.71 14.25
C SER A 293 -1.66 2.10 14.03
N THR A 294 -0.39 2.31 14.36
CA THR A 294 0.30 3.58 14.08
C THR A 294 0.55 3.78 12.58
N THR A 295 0.91 2.73 11.86
CA THR A 295 1.04 2.78 10.39
C THR A 295 -0.30 3.14 9.74
N ALA A 296 -1.39 2.50 10.18
CA ALA A 296 -2.74 2.78 9.69
C ALA A 296 -3.22 4.20 10.05
N THR A 297 -2.89 4.70 11.25
CA THR A 297 -3.18 6.09 11.65
C THR A 297 -2.48 7.10 10.74
N ILE A 298 -1.20 6.87 10.42
CA ILE A 298 -0.44 7.73 9.51
C ILE A 298 -1.11 7.74 8.13
N LEU A 299 -1.48 6.56 7.60
CA LEU A 299 -2.14 6.48 6.31
C LEU A 299 -3.46 7.23 6.31
N ARG A 300 -4.36 6.94 7.26
CA ARG A 300 -5.71 7.55 7.33
C ARG A 300 -5.65 9.06 7.37
N LEU A 301 -4.84 9.62 8.27
CA LEU A 301 -4.79 11.06 8.45
C LEU A 301 -4.05 11.79 7.31
N CYS A 302 -3.06 11.15 6.67
CA CYS A 302 -2.45 11.72 5.46
C CYS A 302 -3.43 11.74 4.29
N ASP A 303 -4.25 10.71 4.13
CA ASP A 303 -5.31 10.64 3.13
C ASP A 303 -6.34 11.75 3.33
N ASP A 304 -6.84 11.91 4.55
CA ASP A 304 -7.81 12.95 4.91
C ASP A 304 -7.27 14.37 4.67
N LEU A 305 -5.98 14.61 4.94
CA LEU A 305 -5.34 15.91 4.70
C LEU A 305 -5.17 16.24 3.22
N GLU A 306 -5.00 15.23 2.36
CA GLU A 306 -4.86 15.43 0.91
C GLU A 306 -6.22 15.58 0.24
N GLY A 307 -7.21 14.75 0.62
CA GLY A 307 -8.57 14.80 0.08
C GLY A 307 -9.23 16.16 0.22
N ASP A 308 -9.00 16.87 1.33
CA ASP A 308 -9.53 18.20 1.57
C ASP A 308 -8.99 19.29 0.62
N GLN A 309 -7.84 19.08 -0.03
CA GLN A 309 -7.31 20.05 -1.00
C GLN A 309 -8.05 20.05 -2.34
N ASP A 310 -8.76 18.98 -2.67
CA ASP A 310 -9.44 18.82 -3.94
C ASP A 310 -10.92 19.20 -3.92
N VAL A 311 -11.53 19.34 -2.74
CA VAL A 311 -12.98 19.56 -2.59
C VAL A 311 -13.30 21.03 -2.45
N LYS A 312 -13.48 21.72 -3.60
CA LYS A 312 -14.24 22.97 -3.65
C LYS A 312 -15.72 22.61 -3.73
N GLY A 313 -16.37 22.40 -2.61
CA GLY A 313 -17.82 22.55 -2.50
C GLY A 313 -18.69 21.32 -2.30
N ASP A 314 -18.18 20.17 -1.87
CA ASP A 314 -19.06 19.12 -1.38
C ASP A 314 -19.00 19.05 0.15
N ASP A 315 -20.08 19.46 0.79
CA ASP A 315 -20.19 19.58 2.26
C ASP A 315 -20.18 18.22 3.00
N ASN A 316 -19.90 17.11 2.31
CA ASN A 316 -20.08 15.77 2.88
C ASN A 316 -18.92 14.79 2.65
N ASP A 317 -17.68 15.24 2.77
CA ASP A 317 -16.52 14.40 2.52
C ASP A 317 -16.19 13.34 3.60
N GLY A 318 -16.83 13.39 4.77
CA GLY A 318 -16.68 12.39 5.84
C GLY A 318 -15.26 12.28 6.43
N SER A 319 -14.37 13.28 6.25
CA SER A 319 -12.97 13.25 6.70
C SER A 319 -12.82 13.51 8.21
N TYR A 320 -11.61 13.20 8.74
CA TYR A 320 -11.24 13.56 10.11
C TYR A 320 -11.42 15.05 10.39
N LEU A 321 -11.07 15.88 9.41
CA LEU A 321 -11.16 17.35 9.55
C LEU A 321 -12.60 17.78 9.77
N LYS A 322 -13.53 17.19 9.05
CA LYS A 322 -14.97 17.46 9.24
C LYS A 322 -15.47 17.00 10.60
N CYS A 323 -15.09 15.80 11.03
CA CYS A 323 -15.44 15.30 12.36
C CYS A 323 -14.92 16.24 13.46
N TYR A 324 -13.68 16.72 13.32
CA TYR A 324 -13.07 17.67 14.26
C TYR A 324 -13.82 19.01 14.33
N MET A 325 -14.14 19.61 13.17
CA MET A 325 -14.88 20.87 13.12
C MET A 325 -16.32 20.73 13.66
N MET A 326 -16.96 19.56 13.50
CA MET A 326 -18.27 19.28 14.08
C MET A 326 -18.22 19.18 15.61
N GLU A 327 -17.15 18.62 16.18
CA GLU A 327 -16.92 18.56 17.62
C GLU A 327 -16.48 19.93 18.21
N HIS A 328 -15.82 20.74 17.38
CA HIS A 328 -15.28 22.06 17.76
C HIS A 328 -15.81 23.15 16.81
N PRO A 329 -17.07 23.62 16.98
CA PRO A 329 -17.72 24.54 16.05
C PRO A 329 -16.99 25.89 15.86
N GLU A 330 -16.15 26.27 16.82
CA GLU A 330 -15.35 27.51 16.76
C GLU A 330 -13.98 27.31 16.08
N ALA A 331 -13.60 26.05 15.79
CA ALA A 331 -12.29 25.77 15.20
C ALA A 331 -12.30 26.05 13.70
N SER A 332 -11.20 26.60 13.22
CA SER A 332 -10.92 26.76 11.78
C SER A 332 -10.47 25.43 11.16
N ILE A 333 -10.53 25.37 9.85
CA ILE A 333 -9.99 24.22 9.09
C ILE A 333 -8.47 24.07 9.29
N GLU A 334 -7.75 25.18 9.47
CA GLU A 334 -6.33 25.20 9.75
C GLU A 334 -6.02 24.56 11.11
N GLU A 335 -6.82 24.84 12.15
CA GLU A 335 -6.69 24.22 13.47
C GLU A 335 -6.99 22.71 13.40
N ALA A 336 -7.99 22.29 12.61
CA ALA A 336 -8.26 20.87 12.36
C ALA A 336 -7.07 20.17 11.66
N ARG A 337 -6.45 20.83 10.69
CA ARG A 337 -5.25 20.34 9.99
C ARG A 337 -4.03 20.26 10.90
N GLU A 338 -3.81 21.25 11.74
CA GLU A 338 -2.74 21.24 12.74
C GLU A 338 -2.92 20.08 13.70
N HIS A 339 -4.15 19.85 14.18
CA HIS A 339 -4.46 18.74 15.08
C HIS A 339 -4.22 17.37 14.42
N ALA A 340 -4.68 17.17 13.18
CA ALA A 340 -4.41 15.95 12.42
C ALA A 340 -2.89 15.73 12.22
N THR A 341 -2.15 16.79 11.93
CA THR A 341 -0.68 16.75 11.78
C THR A 341 0.01 16.38 13.09
N GLU A 342 -0.48 16.88 14.24
CA GLU A 342 0.04 16.48 15.54
C GLU A 342 -0.19 14.99 15.82
N LEU A 343 -1.37 14.47 15.49
CA LEU A 343 -1.67 13.04 15.62
C LEU A 343 -0.75 12.18 14.73
N ILE A 344 -0.47 12.60 13.48
CA ILE A 344 0.48 11.94 12.59
C ILE A 344 1.88 11.94 13.24
N SER A 345 2.33 13.09 13.77
CA SER A 345 3.64 13.21 14.45
C SER A 345 3.72 12.26 15.66
N ASN A 346 2.64 12.16 16.45
CA ASN A 346 2.57 11.27 17.60
C ASN A 346 2.54 9.80 17.18
N ALA A 347 1.86 9.46 16.08
CA ALA A 347 1.88 8.10 15.51
C ALA A 347 3.29 7.72 15.05
N TRP A 348 4.03 8.62 14.38
CA TRP A 348 5.43 8.40 14.02
C TRP A 348 6.34 8.18 15.22
N LYS A 349 6.20 8.97 16.30
CA LYS A 349 6.97 8.78 17.53
C LYS A 349 6.73 7.39 18.12
N ARG A 350 5.46 6.98 18.21
CA ARG A 350 5.09 5.65 18.74
C ARG A 350 5.60 4.52 17.84
N LEU A 351 5.47 4.64 16.52
CA LEU A 351 5.99 3.67 15.56
C LEU A 351 7.51 3.48 15.73
N ASN A 352 8.26 4.57 15.80
CA ASN A 352 9.71 4.52 16.01
C ASN A 352 10.07 3.91 17.38
N GLN A 353 9.33 4.22 18.44
CA GLN A 353 9.54 3.60 19.75
C GLN A 353 9.35 2.08 19.71
N GLU A 354 8.30 1.59 19.03
CA GLU A 354 8.07 0.15 18.88
C GLU A 354 9.13 -0.51 18.00
N CYS A 355 9.58 0.14 16.93
CA CYS A 355 10.66 -0.37 16.07
C CYS A 355 12.00 -0.50 16.80
N LEU A 356 12.25 0.37 17.79
CA LEU A 356 13.49 0.39 18.56
C LEU A 356 13.41 -0.37 19.88
N ARG A 357 12.29 -1.01 20.18
CA ARG A 357 12.08 -1.73 21.43
C ARG A 357 12.94 -3.00 21.48
N ASP A 358 13.72 -3.16 22.55
CA ASP A 358 14.65 -4.28 22.71
C ASP A 358 13.97 -5.65 22.77
N ALA A 359 12.78 -5.73 23.38
CA ALA A 359 11.99 -6.95 23.52
C ALA A 359 10.68 -6.87 22.71
N ASN A 360 10.79 -6.66 21.40
CA ASN A 360 9.61 -6.70 20.55
C ASN A 360 9.22 -8.17 20.32
N PRO A 361 7.96 -8.57 20.59
CA PRO A 361 7.51 -9.94 20.32
C PRO A 361 7.46 -10.27 18.83
N LEU A 362 7.46 -9.24 17.96
CA LEU A 362 7.37 -9.41 16.53
C LEU A 362 8.76 -9.43 15.87
N PRO A 363 8.97 -10.22 14.80
CA PRO A 363 10.23 -10.31 14.09
C PRO A 363 10.72 -8.96 13.56
N SER A 364 12.02 -8.75 13.53
CA SER A 364 12.62 -7.51 12.98
C SER A 364 12.34 -7.31 11.49
N SER A 365 12.22 -8.40 10.72
CA SER A 365 11.79 -8.38 9.32
C SER A 365 10.40 -7.78 9.17
N PHE A 366 9.45 -8.20 10.01
CA PHE A 366 8.09 -7.66 10.01
C PHE A 366 8.02 -6.22 10.52
N THR A 367 8.77 -5.89 11.58
CA THR A 367 8.91 -4.51 12.07
C THR A 367 9.39 -3.57 10.96
N LYS A 368 10.35 -4.04 10.15
CA LYS A 368 10.83 -3.29 8.98
C LYS A 368 9.72 -3.09 7.93
N VAL A 369 8.91 -4.10 7.65
CA VAL A 369 7.78 -3.99 6.70
C VAL A 369 6.79 -2.93 7.17
N CYS A 370 6.41 -2.90 8.45
CA CYS A 370 5.53 -1.87 9.00
C CYS A 370 6.11 -0.46 8.84
N LEU A 371 7.41 -0.32 9.10
CA LEU A 371 8.11 0.95 8.96
C LEU A 371 8.20 1.40 7.49
N ASP A 372 8.51 0.48 6.58
CA ASP A 372 8.57 0.77 5.14
C ASP A 372 7.17 1.12 4.59
N ALA A 373 6.11 0.46 5.06
CA ALA A 373 4.73 0.81 4.74
C ALA A 373 4.39 2.24 5.19
N ALA A 374 4.72 2.62 6.43
CA ALA A 374 4.50 3.97 6.91
C ALA A 374 5.31 5.02 6.14
N ARG A 375 6.57 4.72 5.79
CA ARG A 375 7.45 5.61 5.01
C ARG A 375 6.96 5.86 3.60
N MET A 376 6.23 4.92 3.04
CA MET A 376 5.66 5.07 1.72
C MET A 376 4.50 6.07 1.68
N VAL A 377 3.73 6.19 2.77
CA VAL A 377 2.56 7.08 2.83
C VAL A 377 2.87 8.51 2.37
N PRO A 378 3.87 9.24 2.91
CA PRO A 378 4.18 10.58 2.43
C PRO A 378 4.62 10.65 0.97
N LEU A 379 5.17 9.56 0.41
CA LEU A 379 5.56 9.49 -1.00
C LEU A 379 4.35 9.35 -1.91
N MET A 380 3.29 8.69 -1.44
CA MET A 380 2.03 8.54 -2.16
C MET A 380 1.24 9.85 -2.19
N TYR A 381 1.23 10.58 -1.08
CA TYR A 381 0.47 11.82 -0.90
C TYR A 381 1.27 13.11 -1.18
N SER A 382 2.56 13.04 -1.50
CA SER A 382 3.37 14.22 -1.86
C SER A 382 3.21 14.59 -3.34
N TYR A 383 1.99 14.82 -3.77
CA TYR A 383 1.70 15.22 -5.15
C TYR A 383 1.70 16.74 -5.31
N ASP A 384 2.53 17.21 -6.21
CA ASP A 384 2.18 18.38 -7.01
C ASP A 384 1.27 17.89 -8.16
N LYS A 385 0.08 18.46 -8.30
CA LYS A 385 -0.97 18.07 -9.28
C LYS A 385 -0.50 17.97 -10.75
N ASN A 386 0.73 18.36 -11.04
CA ASN A 386 1.34 18.35 -12.37
C ASN A 386 2.47 17.36 -12.55
N THR A 387 2.86 16.61 -11.52
CA THR A 387 3.92 15.59 -11.59
C THR A 387 3.36 14.23 -11.25
N LEU A 388 3.66 13.25 -12.10
CA LEU A 388 3.51 11.84 -11.76
C LEU A 388 4.13 11.61 -10.39
N SER A 389 3.52 10.74 -9.56
CA SER A 389 4.12 10.43 -8.26
C SER A 389 5.58 10.05 -8.46
N LYS A 390 6.43 10.44 -7.54
CA LYS A 390 7.84 10.01 -7.55
C LYS A 390 7.96 8.48 -7.63
N LEU A 391 6.96 7.77 -7.11
CA LEU A 391 6.88 6.33 -7.20
C LEU A 391 6.52 5.87 -8.62
N GLU A 392 5.62 6.54 -9.31
CA GLU A 392 5.28 6.25 -10.70
C GLU A 392 6.43 6.60 -11.66
N GLU A 393 7.13 7.71 -11.43
CA GLU A 393 8.37 8.04 -12.15
C GLU A 393 9.46 7.00 -11.89
N TYR A 394 9.60 6.53 -10.65
CA TYR A 394 10.52 5.47 -10.30
C TYR A 394 10.18 4.16 -11.01
N VAL A 395 8.93 3.74 -10.98
CA VAL A 395 8.46 2.54 -11.71
C VAL A 395 8.63 2.72 -13.22
N LYS A 396 8.27 3.87 -13.77
CA LYS A 396 8.53 4.18 -15.19
C LYS A 396 10.01 4.13 -15.53
N SER A 397 10.88 4.65 -14.67
CA SER A 397 12.34 4.57 -14.89
C SER A 397 12.85 3.14 -14.86
N LEU A 398 12.31 2.29 -13.99
CA LEU A 398 12.62 0.85 -13.95
C LEU A 398 12.13 0.13 -15.22
N LEU A 399 10.97 0.51 -15.75
CA LEU A 399 10.36 -0.09 -16.93
C LEU A 399 11.03 0.38 -18.25
N HIS A 400 11.55 1.60 -18.32
CA HIS A 400 12.17 2.16 -19.53
C HIS A 400 13.64 1.77 -19.71
N GLY A 401 14.25 1.10 -18.75
CA GLY A 401 15.64 0.61 -18.82
C GLY A 401 15.86 -0.60 -19.74
N GLY A 402 15.39 -0.54 -21.00
CA GLY A 402 15.80 -1.49 -22.06
C GLY A 402 15.16 -2.89 -22.06
N ALA A 403 14.58 -3.34 -20.94
CA ALA A 403 14.01 -4.69 -20.83
C ALA A 403 12.62 -4.85 -21.49
N MET A 404 11.90 -3.77 -21.69
CA MET A 404 10.53 -3.82 -22.25
C MET A 404 10.51 -4.20 -23.74
N GLN A 405 11.53 -3.82 -24.52
CA GLN A 405 11.62 -4.17 -25.94
C GLN A 405 11.88 -5.66 -26.18
N SER A 406 12.64 -6.33 -25.30
CA SER A 406 12.93 -7.76 -25.44
C SER A 406 11.72 -8.65 -25.10
N ILE A 407 10.93 -8.26 -24.08
CA ILE A 407 9.74 -9.04 -23.65
C ILE A 407 8.60 -8.92 -24.67
N LEU A 408 8.43 -7.74 -25.28
CA LEU A 408 7.45 -7.53 -26.35
C LEU A 408 7.85 -8.26 -27.65
N GLN A 409 9.15 -8.37 -27.95
CA GLN A 409 9.65 -9.12 -29.10
C GLN A 409 9.49 -10.64 -28.94
N ASP A 410 9.66 -11.19 -27.73
CA ASP A 410 9.43 -12.61 -27.47
C ASP A 410 7.95 -12.99 -27.57
N GLN A 411 7.02 -12.09 -27.22
CA GLN A 411 5.57 -12.36 -27.37
C GLN A 411 5.09 -12.31 -28.82
N THR A 412 5.68 -11.49 -29.68
CA THR A 412 5.37 -11.47 -31.10
C THR A 412 5.93 -12.68 -31.82
N SER A 413 7.05 -13.26 -31.36
CA SER A 413 7.62 -14.49 -31.93
C SER A 413 6.84 -15.75 -31.54
N VAL A 414 6.22 -15.81 -30.36
CA VAL A 414 5.38 -16.94 -29.94
C VAL A 414 4.00 -16.94 -30.62
N SER A 415 3.45 -15.74 -30.90
CA SER A 415 2.18 -15.62 -31.63
C SER A 415 2.30 -15.94 -33.12
N SER A 416 3.46 -15.70 -33.73
CA SER A 416 3.70 -16.01 -35.16
C SER A 416 3.97 -17.49 -35.42
N ASN A 417 4.45 -18.25 -34.42
CA ASN A 417 4.70 -19.69 -34.58
C ASN A 417 3.45 -20.54 -34.39
N ASN A 418 2.34 -20.01 -33.86
CA ASN A 418 1.08 -20.72 -33.72
C ASN A 418 0.12 -20.54 -34.91
N LEU A 419 0.47 -19.73 -35.90
CA LEU A 419 -0.35 -19.49 -37.11
C LEU A 419 0.11 -20.26 -38.37
N THR A 420 1.15 -21.07 -38.27
CA THR A 420 1.71 -21.82 -39.43
C THR A 420 1.56 -23.33 -39.37
N SER A 421 0.71 -23.88 -38.47
CA SER A 421 0.52 -25.34 -38.37
C SER A 421 -0.92 -25.85 -38.57
N THR A 422 -1.78 -25.10 -39.26
CA THR A 422 -3.13 -25.56 -39.64
C THR A 422 -3.42 -25.25 -41.11
N ASP A 423 -2.52 -25.72 -41.99
CA ASP A 423 -2.88 -25.99 -43.41
C ASP A 423 -1.89 -27.00 -43.92
N ILE A 424 -2.26 -28.29 -43.85
CA ILE A 424 -1.93 -29.40 -44.76
C ILE A 424 -2.54 -30.69 -44.14
N MET A 425 -3.67 -31.04 -44.61
CA MET A 425 -4.33 -32.32 -44.92
C MET A 425 -5.82 -32.31 -44.55
#